data_e07598207651bcf911860eaf463ad43f
#
_entry.id   e07598207651bcf911860eaf463ad43f
#
_cell.length_a   1.000
_cell.length_b   1.000
_cell.length_c   1.000
_cell.angle_alpha   90.00
_cell.angle_beta   90.00
_cell.angle_gamma   90.00
#
_symmetry.space_group_name_H-M   'P 1'
#
loop_
_entity.id
_entity.type
_entity.pdbx_description
1 polymer ?
#
loop_
_entity_poly.entity_id
_entity_poly.type
_entity_poly.pdbx_seq_one_letter_code
_entity_poly.pdbx_strand_id
1 'polypeptide(L)'
;SPSDSIDYALMEKSDNVVVVPIDAGWSDVGSWSTLYDIGVKDSSGNVLKGDVIAKDTTNTYIYASHHMITTVGVDNLVVIDTPDATFIASQDKAHEVKSIVKSLQKKGRDEAHSNRKVYRPWGWYDSIEVGKHFQVKRLHVNPGAKLSLQMHHKRAEHWVVVSGTATAFNGEENLTLAEGDSTYIPVGTTHGLENQTNEQLEIIEVQSGAYLGEDDIVRFEDIYGRVKD
;
A
#
# COMPACT_ATOMS: atom_id res chain seq x y z
N SER A 1 -15.64 6.79 -17.57
CA SER A 1 -16.29 8.08 -17.51
C SER A 1 -15.24 9.19 -17.63
N PRO A 2 -15.59 10.39 -18.12
CA PRO A 2 -14.68 11.53 -18.10
C PRO A 2 -14.19 11.82 -16.68
N SER A 3 -12.91 12.24 -16.55
CA SER A 3 -12.35 12.67 -15.28
C SER A 3 -12.68 14.16 -15.08
N ASP A 4 -13.87 14.43 -14.57
CA ASP A 4 -14.39 15.79 -14.36
C ASP A 4 -15.16 15.85 -13.05
N SER A 5 -15.12 17.01 -12.37
CA SER A 5 -15.93 17.25 -11.16
C SER A 5 -17.42 17.32 -11.53
N ILE A 6 -18.28 16.82 -10.66
CA ILE A 6 -19.74 16.94 -10.81
C ILE A 6 -20.17 18.42 -10.90
N ASP A 7 -19.41 19.31 -10.26
CA ASP A 7 -19.66 20.75 -10.29
C ASP A 7 -19.54 21.29 -11.71
N TYR A 8 -18.42 21.00 -12.40
CA TYR A 8 -18.18 21.42 -13.77
C TYR A 8 -18.98 20.62 -14.81
N ALA A 9 -19.14 19.31 -14.55
CA ALA A 9 -19.82 18.42 -15.48
C ALA A 9 -21.32 18.68 -15.54
N LEU A 10 -21.95 18.99 -14.39
CA LEU A 10 -23.40 19.07 -14.24
C LEU A 10 -23.89 20.36 -13.55
N MET A 11 -23.36 20.70 -12.35
CA MET A 11 -23.96 21.71 -11.48
C MET A 11 -23.91 23.10 -12.12
N GLU A 12 -22.78 23.51 -12.71
CA GLU A 12 -22.64 24.81 -13.37
C GLU A 12 -23.51 24.97 -14.65
N LYS A 13 -23.96 23.84 -15.20
CA LYS A 13 -24.76 23.80 -16.45
C LYS A 13 -26.25 23.64 -16.20
N SER A 14 -26.67 23.48 -14.95
CA SER A 14 -28.06 23.22 -14.58
C SER A 14 -28.73 24.48 -14.04
N ASP A 15 -29.88 24.82 -14.61
CA ASP A 15 -30.72 25.91 -14.14
C ASP A 15 -31.59 25.54 -12.91
N ASN A 16 -31.58 24.24 -12.51
CA ASN A 16 -32.41 23.72 -11.43
C ASN A 16 -31.59 23.32 -10.19
N VAL A 17 -30.55 24.08 -9.85
CA VAL A 17 -29.74 23.85 -8.65
C VAL A 17 -30.25 24.70 -7.50
N VAL A 18 -30.47 24.07 -6.35
CA VAL A 18 -30.85 24.76 -5.10
C VAL A 18 -29.73 24.52 -4.07
N VAL A 19 -29.31 25.59 -3.42
CA VAL A 19 -28.33 25.54 -2.33
C VAL A 19 -29.07 25.68 -1.00
N VAL A 20 -28.86 24.69 -0.11
CA VAL A 20 -29.34 24.73 1.26
C VAL A 20 -28.13 24.91 2.18
N PRO A 21 -27.95 26.08 2.81
CA PRO A 21 -26.88 26.30 3.74
C PRO A 21 -27.11 25.45 5.01
N ILE A 22 -26.09 24.75 5.44
CA ILE A 22 -26.09 23.96 6.68
C ILE A 22 -24.81 24.25 7.47
N ASP A 23 -24.92 24.23 8.79
CA ASP A 23 -23.80 24.22 9.71
C ASP A 23 -23.84 22.88 10.46
N ALA A 24 -23.18 21.87 9.89
CA ALA A 24 -23.18 20.50 10.39
C ALA A 24 -21.81 20.08 10.96
N GLY A 25 -20.87 21.02 11.10
CA GLY A 25 -19.49 20.70 11.46
C GLY A 25 -18.78 19.78 10.45
N TRP A 26 -19.25 19.83 9.17
CA TRP A 26 -18.72 18.98 8.12
C TRP A 26 -17.34 19.46 7.63
N SER A 27 -16.45 18.52 7.35
CA SER A 27 -15.16 18.76 6.70
C SER A 27 -14.94 17.73 5.60
N ASP A 28 -14.42 18.15 4.46
CA ASP A 28 -14.06 17.26 3.34
C ASP A 28 -12.82 16.41 3.61
N VAL A 29 -12.07 16.70 4.68
CA VAL A 29 -10.81 16.02 5.05
C VAL A 29 -9.86 15.86 3.85
N GLY A 30 -9.82 16.88 2.99
CA GLY A 30 -9.09 16.85 1.72
C GLY A 30 -7.59 17.14 1.83
N SER A 31 -7.08 17.44 3.03
CA SER A 31 -5.68 17.83 3.24
C SER A 31 -5.15 17.39 4.61
N TRP A 32 -3.82 17.31 4.73
CA TRP A 32 -3.16 17.03 6.02
C TRP A 32 -3.41 18.13 7.05
N SER A 33 -3.50 19.39 6.62
CA SER A 33 -3.87 20.51 7.51
C SER A 33 -5.28 20.34 8.06
N THR A 34 -6.24 19.86 7.27
CA THR A 34 -7.58 19.55 7.78
C THR A 34 -7.55 18.45 8.84
N LEU A 35 -6.71 17.41 8.69
CA LEU A 35 -6.53 16.39 9.71
C LEU A 35 -5.92 16.95 11.00
N TYR A 36 -5.03 17.93 10.89
CA TYR A 36 -4.53 18.68 12.05
C TYR A 36 -5.65 19.48 12.73
N ASP A 37 -6.49 20.19 11.94
CA ASP A 37 -7.55 21.05 12.48
C ASP A 37 -8.58 20.26 13.30
N ILE A 38 -9.00 19.09 12.79
CA ILE A 38 -9.99 18.22 13.45
C ILE A 38 -9.37 17.26 14.49
N GLY A 39 -8.04 17.13 14.52
CA GLY A 39 -7.32 16.24 15.42
C GLY A 39 -7.35 16.70 16.88
N VAL A 40 -7.30 15.75 17.79
CA VAL A 40 -7.14 16.05 19.22
C VAL A 40 -5.72 16.53 19.47
N LYS A 41 -5.60 17.76 19.96
CA LYS A 41 -4.31 18.42 20.21
C LYS A 41 -3.82 18.16 21.64
N ASP A 42 -2.51 17.97 21.79
CA ASP A 42 -1.85 17.97 23.10
C ASP A 42 -1.72 19.40 23.67
N SER A 43 -1.10 19.53 24.84
CA SER A 43 -0.89 20.83 25.52
C SER A 43 0.01 21.79 24.75
N SER A 44 0.78 21.31 23.79
CA SER A 44 1.66 22.10 22.91
C SER A 44 1.04 22.34 21.53
N GLY A 45 -0.24 21.99 21.32
CA GLY A 45 -0.95 22.16 20.07
C GLY A 45 -0.62 21.10 19.01
N ASN A 46 0.06 20.01 19.36
CA ASN A 46 0.40 18.97 18.38
C ASN A 46 -0.70 17.93 18.24
N VAL A 47 -0.81 17.33 17.07
CA VAL A 47 -1.60 16.13 16.80
C VAL A 47 -0.64 14.99 16.48
N LEU A 48 -0.49 14.03 17.39
CA LEU A 48 0.46 12.95 17.30
C LEU A 48 -0.27 11.62 17.04
N LYS A 49 0.13 10.89 16.00
CA LYS A 49 -0.43 9.60 15.60
C LYS A 49 0.71 8.59 15.39
N GLY A 50 0.60 7.42 16.03
CA GLY A 50 1.61 6.36 15.95
C GLY A 50 2.70 6.50 17.01
N ASP A 51 3.89 5.96 16.76
CA ASP A 51 5.03 5.99 17.68
C ASP A 51 5.81 7.31 17.52
N VAL A 52 5.53 8.27 18.38
CA VAL A 52 6.07 9.64 18.27
C VAL A 52 6.63 10.12 19.60
N ILE A 53 7.85 10.64 19.59
CA ILE A 53 8.46 11.39 20.69
C ILE A 53 8.68 12.84 20.25
N ALA A 54 7.94 13.78 20.85
CA ALA A 54 8.02 15.21 20.54
C ALA A 54 8.62 15.97 21.74
N LYS A 55 9.75 16.66 21.53
CA LYS A 55 10.41 17.50 22.51
C LYS A 55 10.51 18.93 21.98
N ASP A 56 10.07 19.91 22.78
CA ASP A 56 10.07 21.32 22.36
C ASP A 56 9.45 21.52 20.96
N THR A 57 8.36 20.77 20.70
CA THR A 57 7.64 20.71 19.42
C THR A 57 6.24 21.29 19.62
N THR A 58 5.83 22.21 18.74
CA THR A 58 4.55 22.92 18.86
C THR A 58 3.80 22.92 17.55
N ASN A 59 2.46 23.01 17.61
CA ASN A 59 1.56 23.20 16.47
C ASN A 59 1.83 22.27 15.29
N THR A 60 2.22 21.02 15.54
CA THR A 60 2.71 20.11 14.51
C THR A 60 1.80 18.89 14.38
N TYR A 61 1.47 18.50 13.15
CA TYR A 61 0.82 17.23 12.84
C TYR A 61 1.88 16.18 12.53
N ILE A 62 1.90 15.07 13.28
CA ILE A 62 2.82 13.95 13.03
C ILE A 62 2.01 12.66 12.88
N TYR A 63 2.20 11.97 11.75
CA TYR A 63 1.65 10.65 11.48
C TYR A 63 2.78 9.65 11.22
N ALA A 64 3.07 8.83 12.21
CA ALA A 64 4.07 7.76 12.19
C ALA A 64 3.36 6.42 11.93
N SER A 65 3.23 6.01 10.67
CA SER A 65 2.55 4.75 10.34
C SER A 65 3.49 3.55 10.24
N HIS A 66 4.79 3.80 10.15
CA HIS A 66 5.76 2.72 9.94
C HIS A 66 6.97 2.81 10.89
N HIS A 67 7.65 3.96 10.94
CA HIS A 67 8.80 4.16 11.82
C HIS A 67 8.43 5.01 13.02
N MET A 68 9.23 4.88 14.10
CA MET A 68 9.21 5.85 15.18
C MET A 68 9.69 7.21 14.67
N ILE A 69 8.95 8.28 14.96
CA ILE A 69 9.35 9.66 14.65
C ILE A 69 9.74 10.37 15.94
N THR A 70 10.89 11.02 15.91
CA THR A 70 11.30 11.92 16.99
C THR A 70 11.49 13.33 16.45
N THR A 71 10.96 14.33 17.16
CA THR A 71 11.13 15.74 16.81
C THR A 71 11.66 16.54 18.00
N VAL A 72 12.50 17.53 17.72
CA VAL A 72 13.08 18.42 18.73
C VAL A 72 13.11 19.85 18.20
N GLY A 73 12.49 20.79 18.91
CA GLY A 73 12.59 22.22 18.63
C GLY A 73 11.96 22.63 17.29
N VAL A 74 10.88 21.98 16.88
CA VAL A 74 10.17 22.28 15.60
C VAL A 74 8.78 22.86 15.87
N ASP A 75 8.29 23.66 14.96
CA ASP A 75 6.98 24.32 15.03
C ASP A 75 6.29 24.34 13.67
N ASN A 76 4.96 24.26 13.69
CA ASN A 76 4.09 24.46 12.51
C ASN A 76 4.40 23.53 11.33
N LEU A 77 4.65 22.24 11.59
CA LEU A 77 4.94 21.24 10.57
C LEU A 77 3.82 20.24 10.36
N VAL A 78 3.85 19.63 9.18
CA VAL A 78 3.20 18.35 8.85
C VAL A 78 4.31 17.35 8.57
N VAL A 79 4.33 16.26 9.33
CA VAL A 79 5.28 15.15 9.20
C VAL A 79 4.49 13.86 9.00
N ILE A 80 4.61 13.25 7.85
CA ILE A 80 3.91 12.03 7.47
C ILE A 80 4.94 10.97 7.11
N ASP A 81 4.95 9.88 7.85
CA ASP A 81 5.76 8.71 7.54
C ASP A 81 4.87 7.56 7.12
N THR A 82 5.16 7.04 5.95
CA THR A 82 4.55 5.84 5.37
C THR A 82 5.63 4.81 5.06
N PRO A 83 5.29 3.53 4.79
CA PRO A 83 6.30 2.51 4.47
C PRO A 83 7.20 2.84 3.28
N ASP A 84 6.75 3.69 2.37
CA ASP A 84 7.39 4.00 1.08
C ASP A 84 7.97 5.42 1.01
N ALA A 85 7.53 6.35 1.87
CA ALA A 85 8.02 7.72 1.83
C ALA A 85 7.77 8.48 3.14
N THR A 86 8.66 9.44 3.43
CA THR A 86 8.44 10.44 4.48
C THR A 86 8.25 11.80 3.85
N PHE A 87 7.13 12.47 4.18
CA PHE A 87 6.82 13.83 3.74
C PHE A 87 6.91 14.79 4.91
N ILE A 88 7.67 15.87 4.74
CA ILE A 88 7.79 16.94 5.74
C ILE A 88 7.54 18.27 5.04
N ALA A 89 6.64 19.08 5.59
CA ALA A 89 6.31 20.41 5.09
C ALA A 89 5.90 21.34 6.24
N SER A 90 5.99 22.65 6.02
CA SER A 90 5.22 23.58 6.85
C SER A 90 3.72 23.43 6.57
N GLN A 91 2.87 23.67 7.57
CA GLN A 91 1.43 23.44 7.43
C GLN A 91 0.80 24.22 6.28
N ASP A 92 1.23 25.48 6.08
CA ASP A 92 0.77 26.37 5.01
C ASP A 92 1.16 25.85 3.61
N LYS A 93 2.22 25.02 3.51
CA LYS A 93 2.74 24.45 2.27
C LYS A 93 2.37 22.97 2.04
N ALA A 94 1.72 22.32 2.98
CA ALA A 94 1.39 20.89 2.88
C ALA A 94 0.55 20.54 1.64
N HIS A 95 -0.25 21.47 1.14
CA HIS A 95 -1.04 21.31 -0.08
C HIS A 95 -0.19 21.15 -1.36
N GLU A 96 1.06 21.61 -1.34
CA GLU A 96 2.00 21.51 -2.47
C GLU A 96 2.50 20.08 -2.72
N VAL A 97 2.16 19.10 -1.85
CA VAL A 97 2.50 17.67 -2.04
C VAL A 97 2.10 17.16 -3.43
N LYS A 98 1.03 17.70 -4.03
CA LYS A 98 0.60 17.37 -5.40
C LYS A 98 1.68 17.67 -6.44
N SER A 99 2.49 18.71 -6.23
CA SER A 99 3.60 19.08 -7.13
C SER A 99 4.77 18.09 -7.00
N ILE A 100 5.03 17.60 -5.79
CA ILE A 100 6.04 16.56 -5.52
C ILE A 100 5.63 15.25 -6.22
N VAL A 101 4.37 14.81 -6.07
CA VAL A 101 3.86 13.60 -6.76
C VAL A 101 4.03 13.73 -8.27
N LYS A 102 3.68 14.87 -8.88
CA LYS A 102 3.90 15.10 -10.31
C LYS A 102 5.39 15.04 -10.70
N SER A 103 6.28 15.50 -9.83
CA SER A 103 7.73 15.41 -10.06
C SER A 103 8.22 13.96 -10.00
N LEU A 104 7.73 13.17 -9.04
CA LEU A 104 8.03 11.74 -8.95
C LEU A 104 7.54 10.98 -10.19
N GLN A 105 6.32 11.26 -10.67
CA GLN A 105 5.77 10.70 -11.91
C GLN A 105 6.66 10.99 -13.12
N LYS A 106 7.11 12.25 -13.28
CA LYS A 106 8.01 12.63 -14.37
C LYS A 106 9.38 11.94 -14.31
N LYS A 107 9.82 11.56 -13.10
CA LYS A 107 11.07 10.83 -12.87
C LYS A 107 10.91 9.32 -12.97
N GLY A 108 9.69 8.80 -13.21
CA GLY A 108 9.40 7.38 -13.25
C GLY A 108 9.64 6.66 -11.91
N ARG A 109 9.41 7.36 -10.79
CA ARG A 109 9.56 6.77 -9.45
C ARG A 109 8.33 5.93 -9.11
N ASP A 110 8.57 4.71 -8.59
CA ASP A 110 7.51 3.75 -8.25
C ASP A 110 6.59 4.27 -7.15
N GLU A 111 7.10 5.06 -6.21
CA GLU A 111 6.34 5.66 -5.10
C GLU A 111 5.22 6.60 -5.58
N ALA A 112 5.28 7.04 -6.83
CA ALA A 112 4.22 7.85 -7.44
C ALA A 112 3.07 7.03 -8.04
N HIS A 113 3.25 5.73 -8.21
CA HIS A 113 2.32 4.85 -8.95
C HIS A 113 1.76 3.71 -8.10
N SER A 114 2.52 3.21 -7.14
CA SER A 114 2.12 2.08 -6.32
C SER A 114 2.55 2.27 -4.86
N ASN A 115 1.65 1.90 -3.96
CA ASN A 115 2.02 1.76 -2.56
C ASN A 115 2.83 0.48 -2.37
N ARG A 116 3.76 0.46 -1.42
CA ARG A 116 4.49 -0.74 -1.02
C ARG A 116 3.55 -1.88 -0.64
N LYS A 117 2.45 -1.56 0.07
CA LYS A 117 1.38 -2.49 0.41
C LYS A 117 0.24 -2.41 -0.59
N VAL A 118 -0.07 -3.54 -1.23
CA VAL A 118 -1.09 -3.63 -2.27
C VAL A 118 -2.17 -4.63 -1.88
N TYR A 119 -3.42 -4.17 -1.85
CA TYR A 119 -4.58 -5.01 -1.57
C TYR A 119 -5.05 -5.75 -2.81
N ARG A 120 -5.46 -7.01 -2.64
CA ARG A 120 -5.97 -7.91 -3.66
C ARG A 120 -7.22 -8.62 -3.14
N PRO A 121 -8.06 -9.20 -3.99
CA PRO A 121 -9.23 -9.96 -3.53
C PRO A 121 -8.90 -11.11 -2.58
N TRP A 122 -7.70 -11.68 -2.69
CA TRP A 122 -7.22 -12.77 -1.85
C TRP A 122 -6.56 -12.33 -0.54
N GLY A 123 -6.33 -11.03 -0.33
CA GLY A 123 -5.63 -10.49 0.83
C GLY A 123 -4.79 -9.27 0.47
N TRP A 124 -3.51 -9.28 0.79
CA TRP A 124 -2.58 -8.21 0.42
C TRP A 124 -1.14 -8.72 0.37
N TYR A 125 -0.29 -7.98 -0.32
CA TYR A 125 1.15 -8.12 -0.19
C TYR A 125 1.81 -6.80 0.14
N ASP A 126 2.97 -6.88 0.79
CA ASP A 126 3.84 -5.75 1.12
C ASP A 126 5.23 -6.04 0.54
N SER A 127 5.71 -5.17 -0.36
CA SER A 127 7.07 -5.24 -0.91
C SER A 127 8.05 -4.66 0.11
N ILE A 128 8.63 -5.54 0.93
CA ILE A 128 9.49 -5.15 2.06
C ILE A 128 10.80 -4.54 1.57
N GLU A 129 11.40 -5.18 0.57
CA GLU A 129 12.68 -4.73 0.00
C GLU A 129 12.77 -5.08 -1.48
N VAL A 130 13.36 -4.17 -2.25
CA VAL A 130 13.58 -4.34 -3.69
C VAL A 130 15.04 -4.02 -4.00
N GLY A 131 15.76 -5.00 -4.52
CA GLY A 131 17.14 -4.86 -5.01
C GLY A 131 17.23 -5.08 -6.51
N LYS A 132 18.45 -4.99 -7.06
CA LYS A 132 18.68 -5.14 -8.50
C LYS A 132 18.26 -6.51 -9.06
N HIS A 133 18.41 -7.56 -8.26
CA HIS A 133 18.19 -8.96 -8.67
C HIS A 133 17.34 -9.75 -7.69
N PHE A 134 16.71 -9.08 -6.73
CA PHE A 134 15.80 -9.70 -5.79
C PHE A 134 14.69 -8.75 -5.35
N GLN A 135 13.59 -9.33 -4.91
CA GLN A 135 12.50 -8.64 -4.22
C GLN A 135 12.01 -9.53 -3.08
N VAL A 136 11.75 -8.93 -1.92
CA VAL A 136 11.14 -9.62 -0.78
C VAL A 136 9.73 -9.07 -0.59
N LYS A 137 8.76 -9.98 -0.59
CA LYS A 137 7.35 -9.65 -0.33
C LYS A 137 6.87 -10.42 0.89
N ARG A 138 6.02 -9.78 1.67
CA ARG A 138 5.19 -10.41 2.69
C ARG A 138 3.78 -10.54 2.14
N LEU A 139 3.27 -11.75 2.03
CA LEU A 139 1.94 -12.03 1.55
C LEU A 139 1.05 -12.41 2.74
N HIS A 140 -0.15 -11.87 2.74
CA HIS A 140 -1.18 -12.17 3.72
C HIS A 140 -2.42 -12.67 2.96
N VAL A 141 -2.72 -13.96 3.13
CA VAL A 141 -3.77 -14.64 2.37
C VAL A 141 -4.96 -14.94 3.28
N ASN A 142 -6.11 -14.40 2.93
CA ASN A 142 -7.33 -14.59 3.71
C ASN A 142 -7.76 -16.07 3.77
N PRO A 143 -8.49 -16.48 4.81
CA PRO A 143 -9.11 -17.80 4.86
C PRO A 143 -9.92 -18.13 3.60
N GLY A 144 -9.72 -19.32 3.05
CA GLY A 144 -10.41 -19.79 1.85
C GLY A 144 -9.99 -19.10 0.54
N ALA A 145 -8.97 -18.23 0.56
CA ALA A 145 -8.52 -17.50 -0.61
C ALA A 145 -7.33 -18.18 -1.29
N LYS A 146 -7.17 -17.92 -2.60
CA LYS A 146 -6.05 -18.43 -3.38
C LYS A 146 -5.44 -17.38 -4.31
N LEU A 147 -4.14 -17.48 -4.54
CA LEU A 147 -3.45 -16.78 -5.61
C LEU A 147 -3.72 -17.51 -6.94
N SER A 148 -3.69 -16.77 -8.05
CA SER A 148 -3.81 -17.36 -9.38
C SER A 148 -2.68 -18.36 -9.65
N LEU A 149 -2.99 -19.41 -10.39
CA LEU A 149 -1.96 -20.28 -10.97
C LEU A 149 -1.16 -19.50 -11.99
N GLN A 150 0.17 -19.41 -11.81
CA GLN A 150 1.03 -18.52 -12.58
C GLN A 150 2.43 -19.12 -12.84
N MET A 151 3.17 -18.49 -13.74
CA MET A 151 4.56 -18.84 -14.07
C MET A 151 5.34 -17.57 -14.39
N HIS A 152 6.66 -17.63 -14.20
CA HIS A 152 7.61 -16.55 -14.52
C HIS A 152 8.73 -17.04 -15.41
N HIS A 153 9.09 -16.27 -16.44
CA HIS A 153 10.16 -16.62 -17.36
C HIS A 153 11.56 -16.17 -16.89
N LYS A 154 11.62 -15.20 -15.97
CA LYS A 154 12.89 -14.51 -15.67
C LYS A 154 13.24 -14.47 -14.18
N ARG A 155 12.36 -15.00 -13.31
CA ARG A 155 12.59 -15.06 -11.87
C ARG A 155 12.20 -16.41 -11.28
N ALA A 156 12.91 -16.80 -10.23
CA ALA A 156 12.55 -17.89 -9.32
C ALA A 156 11.93 -17.29 -8.05
N GLU A 157 11.19 -18.11 -7.31
CA GLU A 157 10.61 -17.71 -6.03
C GLU A 157 10.96 -18.69 -4.92
N HIS A 158 11.09 -18.21 -3.71
CA HIS A 158 11.22 -19.03 -2.52
C HIS A 158 10.19 -18.56 -1.50
N TRP A 159 9.28 -19.45 -1.12
CA TRP A 159 8.23 -19.19 -0.16
C TRP A 159 8.55 -19.82 1.19
N VAL A 160 8.36 -19.06 2.26
CA VAL A 160 8.50 -19.52 3.65
C VAL A 160 7.20 -19.20 4.38
N VAL A 161 6.55 -20.20 4.96
CA VAL A 161 5.36 -20.02 5.76
C VAL A 161 5.75 -19.47 7.13
N VAL A 162 5.25 -18.26 7.45
CA VAL A 162 5.50 -17.58 8.73
C VAL A 162 4.43 -17.93 9.74
N SER A 163 3.18 -18.04 9.29
CA SER A 163 2.04 -18.39 10.14
C SER A 163 0.93 -19.03 9.31
N GLY A 164 0.22 -19.99 9.88
CA GLY A 164 -0.86 -20.71 9.23
C GLY A 164 -0.38 -21.94 8.45
N THR A 165 -1.22 -22.41 7.54
CA THR A 165 -0.93 -23.56 6.68
C THR A 165 -1.28 -23.24 5.23
N ALA A 166 -0.35 -23.47 4.33
CA ALA A 166 -0.48 -23.23 2.90
C ALA A 166 -0.64 -24.54 2.13
N THR A 167 -1.49 -24.55 1.12
CA THR A 167 -1.44 -25.54 0.04
C THR A 167 -0.72 -24.87 -1.13
N ALA A 168 0.49 -25.34 -1.47
CA ALA A 168 1.31 -24.81 -2.54
C ALA A 168 1.35 -25.78 -3.71
N PHE A 169 1.10 -25.26 -4.91
CA PHE A 169 1.28 -25.96 -6.18
C PHE A 169 2.64 -25.59 -6.74
N ASN A 170 3.50 -26.54 -7.02
CA ASN A 170 4.86 -26.35 -7.54
C ASN A 170 5.13 -27.37 -8.65
N GLY A 171 4.90 -26.97 -9.90
CA GLY A 171 4.89 -27.89 -11.04
C GLY A 171 3.77 -28.92 -10.92
N GLU A 172 4.13 -30.20 -10.80
CA GLU A 172 3.19 -31.32 -10.62
C GLU A 172 2.94 -31.66 -9.14
N GLU A 173 3.67 -31.02 -8.21
CA GLU A 173 3.61 -31.31 -6.79
C GLU A 173 2.54 -30.45 -6.10
N ASN A 174 1.79 -31.10 -5.20
CA ASN A 174 0.89 -30.45 -4.24
C ASN A 174 1.51 -30.59 -2.85
N LEU A 175 1.92 -29.48 -2.28
CA LEU A 175 2.60 -29.45 -0.98
C LEU A 175 1.69 -28.81 0.07
N THR A 176 1.60 -29.47 1.23
CA THR A 176 1.01 -28.83 2.42
C THR A 176 2.18 -28.32 3.26
N LEU A 177 2.28 -27.02 3.41
CA LEU A 177 3.35 -26.33 4.13
C LEU A 177 2.80 -25.75 5.43
N ALA A 178 3.35 -26.18 6.55
CA ALA A 178 3.05 -25.64 7.87
C ALA A 178 4.02 -24.49 8.22
N GLU A 179 3.81 -23.84 9.36
CA GLU A 179 4.69 -22.82 9.89
C GLU A 179 6.14 -23.32 9.99
N GLY A 180 7.08 -22.54 9.42
CA GLY A 180 8.50 -22.87 9.29
C GLY A 180 8.87 -23.68 8.04
N ASP A 181 7.89 -24.24 7.33
CA ASP A 181 8.16 -24.93 6.06
C ASP A 181 8.42 -23.95 4.93
N SER A 182 9.10 -24.41 3.89
CA SER A 182 9.41 -23.60 2.71
C SER A 182 9.41 -24.44 1.43
N THR A 183 9.23 -23.76 0.29
CA THR A 183 9.40 -24.37 -1.04
C THR A 183 10.14 -23.41 -1.97
N TYR A 184 10.99 -23.97 -2.84
CA TYR A 184 11.66 -23.24 -3.90
C TYR A 184 10.96 -23.53 -5.23
N ILE A 185 10.66 -22.49 -5.98
CA ILE A 185 9.96 -22.51 -7.27
C ILE A 185 10.96 -22.05 -8.33
N PRO A 186 11.46 -22.98 -9.16
CA PRO A 186 12.39 -22.64 -10.25
C PRO A 186 11.74 -21.72 -11.30
N VAL A 187 12.58 -21.00 -12.04
CA VAL A 187 12.16 -20.25 -13.24
C VAL A 187 11.42 -21.19 -14.20
N GLY A 188 10.30 -20.70 -14.76
CA GLY A 188 9.50 -21.46 -15.72
C GLY A 188 8.56 -22.50 -15.09
N THR A 189 8.53 -22.63 -13.78
CA THR A 189 7.64 -23.57 -13.11
C THR A 189 6.28 -22.94 -12.83
N THR A 190 5.21 -23.62 -13.24
CA THR A 190 3.83 -23.23 -12.92
C THR A 190 3.59 -23.45 -11.43
N HIS A 191 3.07 -22.44 -10.75
CA HIS A 191 2.87 -22.49 -9.30
C HIS A 191 1.66 -21.68 -8.85
N GLY A 192 1.19 -21.97 -7.66
CA GLY A 192 0.06 -21.29 -7.02
C GLY A 192 0.05 -21.54 -5.52
N LEU A 193 -0.72 -20.74 -4.80
CA LEU A 193 -0.84 -20.78 -3.35
C LEU A 193 -2.31 -20.68 -2.96
N GLU A 194 -2.74 -21.52 -2.03
CA GLU A 194 -4.09 -21.52 -1.50
C GLU A 194 -4.05 -21.62 0.04
N ASN A 195 -4.90 -20.84 0.69
CA ASN A 195 -5.23 -20.97 2.10
C ASN A 195 -6.57 -21.70 2.24
N GLN A 196 -6.53 -23.02 2.42
CA GLN A 196 -7.74 -23.84 2.58
C GLN A 196 -8.26 -23.87 4.02
N THR A 197 -7.63 -23.12 4.93
CA THR A 197 -7.98 -23.11 6.36
C THR A 197 -8.91 -21.95 6.70
N ASN A 198 -9.38 -21.92 7.95
CA ASN A 198 -10.16 -20.80 8.51
C ASN A 198 -9.28 -19.77 9.23
N GLU A 199 -7.96 -19.95 9.21
CA GLU A 199 -6.99 -19.06 9.83
C GLU A 199 -6.28 -18.20 8.79
N GLN A 200 -5.65 -17.14 9.22
CA GLN A 200 -4.83 -16.29 8.36
C GLN A 200 -3.56 -17.03 7.95
N LEU A 201 -3.15 -16.87 6.70
CA LEU A 201 -1.89 -17.39 6.20
C LEU A 201 -0.95 -16.23 5.91
N GLU A 202 0.28 -16.32 6.42
CA GLU A 202 1.33 -15.36 6.18
C GLU A 202 2.57 -16.05 5.58
N ILE A 203 3.07 -15.48 4.49
CA ILE A 203 4.21 -16.00 3.71
C ILE A 203 5.23 -14.89 3.50
N ILE A 204 6.51 -15.23 3.65
CA ILE A 204 7.61 -14.44 3.07
C ILE A 204 7.96 -15.06 1.72
N GLU A 205 7.88 -14.26 0.69
CA GLU A 205 8.27 -14.58 -0.67
C GLU A 205 9.56 -13.85 -1.02
N VAL A 206 10.58 -14.59 -1.40
CA VAL A 206 11.81 -14.04 -1.96
C VAL A 206 11.83 -14.34 -3.45
N GLN A 207 11.74 -13.32 -4.26
CA GLN A 207 11.91 -13.41 -5.72
C GLN A 207 13.37 -13.12 -6.07
N SER A 208 13.94 -13.89 -6.99
CA SER A 208 15.31 -13.72 -7.46
C SER A 208 15.40 -13.92 -8.98
N GLY A 209 16.05 -12.99 -9.68
CA GLY A 209 16.17 -13.08 -11.13
C GLY A 209 16.75 -11.85 -11.80
N ALA A 210 16.90 -11.92 -13.11
CA ALA A 210 17.41 -10.81 -13.91
C ALA A 210 16.33 -9.72 -14.13
N TYR A 211 15.06 -10.08 -13.98
CA TYR A 211 13.91 -9.19 -14.15
C TYR A 211 12.78 -9.59 -13.19
N LEU A 212 12.19 -8.61 -12.50
CA LEU A 212 11.21 -8.82 -11.43
C LEU A 212 9.87 -8.11 -11.69
N GLY A 213 9.67 -7.56 -12.90
CA GLY A 213 8.46 -6.82 -13.27
C GLY A 213 7.21 -7.71 -13.26
N GLU A 214 6.07 -7.12 -12.92
CA GLU A 214 4.77 -7.80 -12.87
C GLU A 214 4.26 -8.23 -14.27
N ASP A 215 4.83 -7.69 -15.35
CA ASP A 215 4.57 -8.09 -16.74
C ASP A 215 5.23 -9.42 -17.13
N ASP A 216 6.14 -9.97 -16.31
CA ASP A 216 6.68 -11.34 -16.46
C ASP A 216 5.72 -12.43 -15.91
N ILE A 217 4.56 -12.05 -15.37
CA ILE A 217 3.58 -12.99 -14.84
C ILE A 217 2.70 -13.54 -15.96
N VAL A 218 2.83 -14.84 -16.24
CA VAL A 218 1.87 -15.59 -17.06
C VAL A 218 0.84 -16.24 -16.13
N ARG A 219 -0.43 -15.88 -16.25
CA ARG A 219 -1.53 -16.44 -15.45
C ARG A 219 -2.29 -17.49 -16.27
N PHE A 220 -2.43 -18.70 -15.72
CA PHE A 220 -3.17 -19.80 -16.34
C PHE A 220 -4.62 -19.88 -15.85
N GLU A 221 -4.85 -19.48 -14.60
CA GLU A 221 -6.17 -19.34 -14.02
C GLU A 221 -6.28 -17.98 -13.32
N ASP A 222 -7.30 -17.22 -13.63
CA ASP A 222 -7.58 -15.96 -12.94
C ASP A 222 -9.06 -15.87 -12.54
N ILE A 223 -9.37 -16.42 -11.38
CA ILE A 223 -10.71 -16.36 -10.80
C ILE A 223 -11.17 -14.92 -10.46
N TYR A 224 -10.27 -13.96 -10.57
CA TYR A 224 -10.50 -12.55 -10.23
C TYR A 224 -10.66 -11.65 -11.46
N GLY A 225 -10.63 -12.23 -12.70
CA GLY A 225 -10.92 -11.51 -13.95
C GLY A 225 -9.85 -10.48 -14.37
N ARG A 226 -8.56 -10.72 -14.06
CA ARG A 226 -7.44 -9.84 -14.43
C ARG A 226 -6.81 -10.20 -15.76
N VAL A 227 -7.05 -11.40 -16.28
CA VAL A 227 -6.68 -11.81 -17.63
C VAL A 227 -7.64 -11.11 -18.59
N LYS A 228 -7.10 -10.24 -19.46
CA LYS A 228 -7.85 -9.72 -20.60
C LYS A 228 -7.65 -10.72 -21.75
N ASP A 229 -8.76 -11.26 -22.26
CA ASP A 229 -8.79 -12.04 -23.50
C ASP A 229 -8.16 -11.26 -24.67
#